data_6fa95966bca579ac326a9b828e3e943b
#
_entry.id   6fa95966bca579ac326a9b828e3e943b
#
_cell.length_a   1.000
_cell.length_b   1.000
_cell.length_c   1.000
_cell.angle_alpha   90.00
_cell.angle_beta   90.00
_cell.angle_gamma   90.00
#
_symmetry.space_group_name_H-M   'P 1'
#
loop_
_entity.id
_entity.type
_entity.pdbx_description
1 polymer ?
#
loop_
_entity_poly.entity_id
_entity_poly.type
_entity_poly.pdbx_seq_one_letter_code
_entity_poly.pdbx_strand_id
1 'polypeptide(L)'
;MAAPAPGASLRHRRPSSARHRRKLIALGALIAAPAAAHCGIAAGTRIDPPPIAAAVGEATAAPGDGDLRVLGHGYARRRGKVLEVRLAGTPEEIGHQHGRLLYPEMAHNEGTLYDQFRHHVPVAPLRWLIMDISRLQFRGVDEGMSPARRREIAAQARAFSPDPFESFLPTYHRFIFLQSLYDIALSFERSPLLGCTSFALTDGAFEGGHAVLARNFDFEAGPVFDEGKAVFLVHEEGRIPYASIAWPGLVGAVSGMNAEGLALVVHGGRAREPESRGEPVVHTMREVLGRARAVPEALSRLEAAEPMVSHLVMLVDAGGKVAVAERAPGAPMHVRHGRGKVPLTNHFEGPLAADPRNLRVEAATSTHPRRVRLDTLLADLPAGASVEAVVGALRDKGGPGGAALPLGDRRAIDALIATHAVVMDATARTLWVSEGPHLAGRFVRFDLARLLDPAYDPRADAAPVEAVPEDPILASGAYDAWVRAGAPHGGEGPVGAPPLPDER
;
A
#
# COMPACT_ATOMS: atom_id res chain seq x y z
N MET A 1 58.53 77.81 -27.84
CA MET A 1 57.08 77.84 -27.78
C MET A 1 56.57 76.67 -28.60
N ALA A 2 56.11 75.59 -27.94
CA ALA A 2 55.53 74.47 -28.63
C ALA A 2 54.12 74.25 -28.01
N ALA A 3 53.12 74.19 -28.90
CA ALA A 3 51.72 74.04 -28.55
C ALA A 3 51.41 72.59 -28.14
N PRO A 4 50.44 72.35 -27.21
CA PRO A 4 50.05 70.98 -26.77
C PRO A 4 49.10 70.35 -27.77
N ALA A 5 49.23 69.00 -27.92
CA ALA A 5 48.39 68.14 -28.75
C ALA A 5 46.99 67.92 -28.14
N PRO A 6 45.92 67.68 -28.94
CA PRO A 6 44.56 67.51 -28.47
C PRO A 6 44.33 66.14 -27.88
N GLY A 7 43.62 66.12 -26.73
CA GLY A 7 43.28 64.94 -25.98
C GLY A 7 42.33 63.96 -26.71
N ALA A 8 42.62 62.67 -26.60
CA ALA A 8 41.75 61.57 -27.05
C ALA A 8 40.50 61.41 -26.17
N SER A 9 39.32 61.65 -26.70
CA SER A 9 38.06 61.42 -26.05
C SER A 9 37.77 59.92 -25.96
N LEU A 10 37.78 59.33 -24.76
CA LEU A 10 37.28 58.02 -24.49
C LEU A 10 35.73 57.94 -24.70
N ARG A 11 35.35 57.42 -25.84
CA ARG A 11 33.97 57.16 -26.14
C ARG A 11 33.52 55.97 -25.26
N HIS A 12 32.81 56.21 -24.14
CA HIS A 12 32.06 55.22 -23.41
C HIS A 12 31.00 54.63 -24.35
N ARG A 13 31.24 53.40 -24.83
CA ARG A 13 30.24 52.64 -25.55
C ARG A 13 29.19 52.27 -24.53
N ARG A 14 28.02 52.91 -24.47
CA ARG A 14 26.82 52.46 -23.76
C ARG A 14 26.42 51.10 -24.35
N PRO A 15 26.27 50.03 -23.55
CA PRO A 15 25.79 48.76 -24.07
C PRO A 15 24.40 48.97 -24.67
N SER A 16 24.19 48.49 -25.89
CA SER A 16 22.98 48.76 -26.66
C SER A 16 21.74 48.25 -25.88
N SER A 17 20.77 49.11 -25.62
CA SER A 17 19.49 48.82 -24.95
C SER A 17 18.76 47.64 -25.58
N ALA A 18 18.97 47.39 -26.86
CA ALA A 18 18.44 46.27 -27.61
C ALA A 18 18.99 44.89 -27.14
N ARG A 19 20.28 44.79 -26.76
CA ARG A 19 20.86 43.55 -26.21
C ARG A 19 20.31 43.23 -24.82
N HIS A 20 20.14 44.23 -23.96
CA HIS A 20 19.54 44.03 -22.64
C HIS A 20 18.06 43.62 -22.76
N ARG A 21 17.30 44.26 -23.64
CA ARG A 21 15.90 43.92 -23.90
C ARG A 21 15.75 42.49 -24.44
N ARG A 22 16.62 42.05 -25.36
CA ARG A 22 16.63 40.66 -25.86
C ARG A 22 16.96 39.64 -24.76
N LYS A 23 17.93 39.95 -23.87
CA LYS A 23 18.26 39.09 -22.71
C LYS A 23 17.10 38.98 -21.72
N LEU A 24 16.41 40.10 -21.43
CA LEU A 24 15.23 40.11 -20.56
C LEU A 24 14.04 39.33 -21.16
N ILE A 25 13.82 39.46 -22.46
CA ILE A 25 12.81 38.71 -23.20
C ILE A 25 13.16 37.21 -23.18
N ALA A 26 14.41 36.85 -23.46
CA ALA A 26 14.86 35.45 -23.41
C ALA A 26 14.75 34.83 -21.99
N LEU A 27 15.10 35.60 -20.95
CA LEU A 27 14.95 35.18 -19.57
C LEU A 27 13.47 35.03 -19.17
N GLY A 28 12.61 35.98 -19.59
CA GLY A 28 11.17 35.90 -19.40
C GLY A 28 10.57 34.69 -20.10
N ALA A 29 10.97 34.38 -21.33
CA ALA A 29 10.54 33.22 -22.08
C ALA A 29 11.02 31.90 -21.42
N LEU A 30 12.21 31.87 -20.85
CA LEU A 30 12.78 30.71 -20.15
C LEU A 30 11.96 30.33 -18.88
N ILE A 31 11.30 31.29 -18.26
CA ILE A 31 10.42 31.06 -17.10
C ILE A 31 8.99 30.86 -17.54
N ALA A 32 8.49 31.65 -18.49
CA ALA A 32 7.10 31.60 -18.92
C ALA A 32 6.75 30.34 -19.70
N ALA A 33 7.66 29.77 -20.50
CA ALA A 33 7.40 28.57 -21.28
C ALA A 33 7.18 27.30 -20.39
N PRO A 34 8.04 27.01 -19.39
CA PRO A 34 7.78 25.91 -18.46
C PRO A 34 6.50 26.10 -17.66
N ALA A 35 6.19 27.32 -17.21
CA ALA A 35 4.96 27.60 -16.49
C ALA A 35 3.72 27.40 -17.38
N ALA A 36 3.74 27.86 -18.61
CA ALA A 36 2.67 27.62 -19.58
C ALA A 36 2.50 26.13 -19.91
N ALA A 37 3.60 25.39 -20.05
CA ALA A 37 3.57 23.94 -20.25
C ALA A 37 2.95 23.24 -19.03
N HIS A 38 3.37 23.59 -17.81
CA HIS A 38 2.78 23.07 -16.57
C HIS A 38 1.27 23.32 -16.50
N CYS A 39 0.81 24.55 -16.75
CA CYS A 39 -0.61 24.88 -16.78
C CYS A 39 -1.36 24.09 -17.87
N GLY A 40 -0.77 23.94 -19.05
CA GLY A 40 -1.33 23.15 -20.15
C GLY A 40 -1.47 21.67 -19.80
N ILE A 41 -0.44 21.08 -19.19
CA ILE A 41 -0.47 19.70 -18.69
C ILE A 41 -1.52 19.57 -17.60
N ALA A 42 -1.53 20.46 -16.61
CA ALA A 42 -2.49 20.45 -15.52
C ALA A 42 -3.95 20.51 -16.01
N ALA A 43 -4.24 21.32 -17.02
CA ALA A 43 -5.56 21.43 -17.61
C ALA A 43 -5.94 20.19 -18.46
N GLY A 44 -4.99 19.69 -19.28
CA GLY A 44 -5.21 18.58 -20.21
C GLY A 44 -5.22 17.18 -19.58
N THR A 45 -4.76 17.07 -18.31
CA THR A 45 -4.73 15.81 -17.54
C THR A 45 -5.63 15.85 -16.31
N ARG A 46 -6.50 16.83 -16.19
CA ARG A 46 -7.40 16.97 -15.05
C ARG A 46 -8.36 15.80 -14.99
N ILE A 47 -8.49 15.20 -13.83
CA ILE A 47 -9.48 14.17 -13.52
C ILE A 47 -10.59 14.83 -12.69
N ASP A 48 -11.81 14.89 -13.24
CA ASP A 48 -12.95 15.51 -12.57
C ASP A 48 -13.81 14.45 -11.85
N PRO A 49 -14.36 14.77 -10.67
CA PRO A 49 -15.21 13.84 -9.94
C PRO A 49 -16.52 13.59 -10.68
N PRO A 50 -17.03 12.35 -10.66
CA PRO A 50 -18.37 12.07 -11.17
C PRO A 50 -19.43 12.77 -10.31
N PRO A 51 -20.66 12.98 -10.87
CA PRO A 51 -21.80 13.38 -10.06
C PRO A 51 -22.06 12.36 -8.94
N ILE A 52 -22.27 12.85 -7.73
CA ILE A 52 -22.57 12.03 -6.55
C ILE A 52 -23.78 12.58 -5.79
N ALA A 53 -24.55 11.68 -5.17
CA ALA A 53 -25.56 12.06 -4.20
C ALA A 53 -24.91 12.76 -2.98
N ALA A 54 -25.64 13.66 -2.37
CA ALA A 54 -25.17 14.32 -1.15
C ALA A 54 -25.30 13.34 0.03
N ALA A 55 -24.18 12.85 0.54
CA ALA A 55 -24.12 12.28 1.88
C ALA A 55 -23.91 13.40 2.88
N VAL A 56 -24.63 13.35 3.99
CA VAL A 56 -24.65 14.41 5.00
C VAL A 56 -24.30 13.85 6.38
N GLY A 57 -23.88 14.73 7.27
CA GLY A 57 -23.58 14.41 8.66
C GLY A 57 -22.12 14.66 9.01
N GLU A 58 -21.89 14.83 10.30
CA GLU A 58 -20.55 15.00 10.88
C GLU A 58 -20.25 13.86 11.84
N ALA A 59 -18.98 13.48 11.93
CA ALA A 59 -18.53 12.51 12.91
C ALA A 59 -18.68 13.11 14.33
N THR A 60 -19.26 12.33 15.22
CA THR A 60 -19.44 12.74 16.63
C THR A 60 -18.79 11.70 17.55
N ALA A 61 -18.21 12.19 18.66
CA ALA A 61 -17.76 11.30 19.73
C ALA A 61 -18.98 10.63 20.39
N ALA A 62 -18.87 9.34 20.70
CA ALA A 62 -19.93 8.65 21.43
C ALA A 62 -19.95 9.11 22.88
N PRO A 63 -21.13 9.37 23.48
CA PRO A 63 -21.22 9.71 24.89
C PRO A 63 -20.58 8.61 25.78
N GLY A 64 -19.65 8.99 26.65
CA GLY A 64 -19.00 8.08 27.60
C GLY A 64 -17.81 7.30 27.05
N ASP A 65 -17.54 7.35 25.74
CA ASP A 65 -16.38 6.75 25.11
C ASP A 65 -15.74 7.76 24.15
N GLY A 66 -14.74 8.49 24.63
CA GLY A 66 -14.06 9.55 23.87
C GLY A 66 -13.26 9.04 22.67
N ASP A 67 -13.01 7.73 22.58
CA ASP A 67 -12.25 7.11 21.51
C ASP A 67 -13.17 6.61 20.36
N LEU A 68 -14.46 6.40 20.64
CA LEU A 68 -15.45 5.97 19.65
C LEU A 68 -16.06 7.17 18.92
N ARG A 69 -15.75 7.29 17.64
CA ARG A 69 -16.37 8.25 16.70
C ARG A 69 -17.45 7.53 15.90
N VAL A 70 -18.61 8.16 15.70
CA VAL A 70 -19.73 7.58 14.96
C VAL A 70 -20.26 8.54 13.90
N LEU A 71 -20.70 7.98 12.76
CA LEU A 71 -21.38 8.72 11.68
C LEU A 71 -22.30 7.76 10.90
N GLY A 72 -23.61 7.94 11.04
CA GLY A 72 -24.58 7.02 10.46
C GLY A 72 -24.38 5.59 10.95
N HIS A 73 -24.18 4.66 10.03
CA HIS A 73 -23.86 3.26 10.34
C HIS A 73 -22.35 2.98 10.46
N GLY A 74 -21.52 4.00 10.24
CA GLY A 74 -20.07 3.92 10.37
C GLY A 74 -19.58 4.30 11.76
N TYR A 75 -18.42 3.76 12.13
CA TYR A 75 -17.70 4.15 13.34
C TYR A 75 -16.18 3.99 13.17
N ALA A 76 -15.42 4.64 14.05
CA ALA A 76 -13.99 4.42 14.22
C ALA A 76 -13.66 4.41 15.71
N ARG A 77 -12.86 3.44 16.16
CA ARG A 77 -12.34 3.33 17.54
C ARG A 77 -10.99 2.62 17.53
N ARG A 78 -10.30 2.55 18.66
CA ARG A 78 -9.12 1.70 18.81
C ARG A 78 -9.48 0.36 19.44
N ARG A 79 -8.86 -0.70 18.87
CA ARG A 79 -8.77 -2.03 19.49
C ARG A 79 -7.28 -2.34 19.73
N GLY A 80 -6.85 -2.23 20.99
CA GLY A 80 -5.42 -2.11 21.28
C GLY A 80 -4.87 -0.81 20.66
N LYS A 81 -3.78 -0.90 19.91
CA LYS A 81 -3.24 0.25 19.16
C LYS A 81 -3.76 0.32 17.72
N VAL A 82 -4.44 -0.72 17.23
CA VAL A 82 -4.98 -0.78 15.86
C VAL A 82 -6.28 0.00 15.78
N LEU A 83 -6.46 0.79 14.73
CA LEU A 83 -7.71 1.47 14.44
C LEU A 83 -8.72 0.48 13.85
N GLU A 84 -9.89 0.32 14.47
CA GLU A 84 -11.04 -0.46 13.99
C GLU A 84 -12.05 0.50 13.38
N VAL A 85 -12.37 0.31 12.10
CA VAL A 85 -13.22 1.23 11.33
C VAL A 85 -14.33 0.45 10.64
N ARG A 86 -15.59 0.78 10.89
CA ARG A 86 -16.73 0.29 10.11
C ARG A 86 -17.19 1.36 9.14
N LEU A 87 -17.36 0.98 7.88
CA LEU A 87 -17.95 1.79 6.82
C LEU A 87 -19.12 1.02 6.22
N ALA A 88 -20.29 1.64 6.11
CA ALA A 88 -21.49 0.91 5.71
C ALA A 88 -22.44 1.78 4.85
N GLY A 89 -23.12 1.15 3.89
CA GLY A 89 -24.12 1.75 3.02
C GLY A 89 -23.75 1.75 1.55
N THR A 90 -24.23 2.75 0.82
CA THR A 90 -23.89 3.01 -0.58
C THR A 90 -22.41 3.45 -0.72
N PRO A 91 -21.81 3.38 -1.92
CA PRO A 91 -20.46 3.89 -2.14
C PRO A 91 -20.27 5.33 -1.67
N GLU A 92 -21.27 6.20 -1.90
CA GLU A 92 -21.24 7.61 -1.48
C GLU A 92 -21.23 7.77 0.05
N GLU A 93 -22.05 6.99 0.77
CA GLU A 93 -22.09 7.01 2.23
C GLU A 93 -20.78 6.48 2.83
N ILE A 94 -20.24 5.39 2.27
CA ILE A 94 -18.95 4.81 2.67
C ILE A 94 -17.82 5.84 2.48
N GLY A 95 -17.75 6.49 1.32
CA GLY A 95 -16.77 7.53 1.05
C GLY A 95 -16.89 8.72 2.00
N HIS A 96 -18.12 9.19 2.27
CA HIS A 96 -18.39 10.27 3.21
C HIS A 96 -17.98 9.90 4.64
N GLN A 97 -18.36 8.71 5.12
CA GLN A 97 -17.96 8.19 6.43
C GLN A 97 -16.43 8.11 6.54
N HIS A 98 -15.76 7.58 5.51
CA HIS A 98 -14.30 7.47 5.47
C HIS A 98 -13.64 8.86 5.63
N GLY A 99 -14.07 9.83 4.82
CA GLY A 99 -13.51 11.20 4.86
C GLY A 99 -13.75 11.93 6.16
N ARG A 100 -14.91 11.73 6.83
CA ARG A 100 -15.27 12.44 8.07
C ARG A 100 -14.77 11.74 9.33
N LEU A 101 -14.93 10.42 9.43
CA LEU A 101 -14.48 9.67 10.61
C LEU A 101 -12.97 9.67 10.75
N LEU A 102 -12.24 9.69 9.62
CA LEU A 102 -10.79 9.49 9.57
C LEU A 102 -10.03 10.73 9.07
N TYR A 103 -10.67 11.89 9.05
CA TYR A 103 -10.05 13.12 8.58
C TYR A 103 -8.68 13.42 9.22
N PRO A 104 -8.51 13.32 10.56
CA PRO A 104 -7.22 13.59 11.18
C PRO A 104 -6.12 12.64 10.74
N GLU A 105 -6.44 11.34 10.66
CA GLU A 105 -5.51 10.30 10.26
C GLU A 105 -5.13 10.43 8.77
N MET A 106 -6.12 10.73 7.91
CA MET A 106 -5.88 10.96 6.49
C MET A 106 -4.96 12.17 6.25
N ALA A 107 -5.24 13.29 6.93
CA ALA A 107 -4.43 14.50 6.83
C ALA A 107 -2.99 14.26 7.33
N HIS A 108 -2.82 13.49 8.41
CA HIS A 108 -1.51 13.13 8.95
C HIS A 108 -0.73 12.21 7.99
N ASN A 109 -1.36 11.15 7.48
CA ASN A 109 -0.73 10.20 6.57
C ASN A 109 -0.28 10.89 5.27
N GLU A 110 -1.17 11.70 4.68
CA GLU A 110 -0.87 12.44 3.46
C GLU A 110 0.23 13.49 3.69
N GLY A 111 0.18 14.21 4.81
CA GLY A 111 1.23 15.17 5.20
C GLY A 111 2.60 14.51 5.29
N THR A 112 2.67 13.33 5.89
CA THR A 112 3.93 12.56 5.99
C THR A 112 4.46 12.15 4.60
N LEU A 113 3.60 11.70 3.69
CA LEU A 113 4.00 11.41 2.31
C LEU A 113 4.56 12.65 1.59
N TYR A 114 3.95 13.81 1.81
CA TYR A 114 4.45 15.08 1.26
C TYR A 114 5.80 15.46 1.82
N ASP A 115 6.00 15.31 3.12
CA ASP A 115 7.27 15.64 3.76
C ASP A 115 8.39 14.71 3.27
N GLN A 116 8.11 13.43 3.09
CA GLN A 116 9.04 12.48 2.46
C GLN A 116 9.34 12.86 1.01
N PHE A 117 8.33 13.21 0.22
CA PHE A 117 8.54 13.66 -1.15
C PHE A 117 9.40 14.91 -1.20
N ARG A 118 9.19 15.88 -0.31
CA ARG A 118 10.02 17.09 -0.19
C ARG A 118 11.45 16.78 0.27
N HIS A 119 11.61 15.82 1.17
CA HIS A 119 12.91 15.38 1.65
C HIS A 119 13.75 14.76 0.52
N HIS A 120 13.17 13.83 -0.24
CA HIS A 120 13.86 13.16 -1.35
C HIS A 120 14.02 14.04 -2.59
N VAL A 121 13.12 14.99 -2.82
CA VAL A 121 13.14 15.92 -3.94
C VAL A 121 13.06 17.35 -3.42
N PRO A 122 14.17 17.92 -2.88
CA PRO A 122 14.13 19.23 -2.21
C PRO A 122 13.87 20.40 -3.17
N VAL A 123 14.13 20.25 -4.47
CA VAL A 123 14.01 21.30 -5.48
C VAL A 123 12.58 21.39 -6.01
N ALA A 124 11.88 22.49 -5.73
CA ALA A 124 10.46 22.66 -6.09
C ALA A 124 10.15 22.50 -7.60
N PRO A 125 10.90 23.11 -8.54
CA PRO A 125 10.69 22.89 -9.98
C PRO A 125 10.80 21.41 -10.39
N LEU A 126 11.70 20.64 -9.76
CA LEU A 126 11.86 19.21 -10.04
C LEU A 126 10.62 18.42 -9.54
N ARG A 127 10.05 18.78 -8.39
CA ARG A 127 8.79 18.17 -7.92
C ARG A 127 7.66 18.42 -8.91
N TRP A 128 7.54 19.65 -9.44
CA TRP A 128 6.52 19.96 -10.46
C TRP A 128 6.74 19.15 -11.73
N LEU A 129 7.97 19.03 -12.19
CA LEU A 129 8.29 18.21 -13.37
C LEU A 129 7.92 16.74 -13.17
N ILE A 130 8.26 16.16 -12.01
CA ILE A 130 7.90 14.77 -11.66
C ILE A 130 6.38 14.61 -11.64
N MET A 131 5.66 15.56 -11.05
CA MET A 131 4.20 15.53 -11.02
C MET A 131 3.57 15.65 -12.42
N ASP A 132 4.13 16.49 -13.29
CA ASP A 132 3.64 16.64 -14.65
C ASP A 132 3.89 15.37 -15.48
N ILE A 133 5.05 14.73 -15.33
CA ILE A 133 5.33 13.43 -15.94
C ILE A 133 4.33 12.38 -15.43
N SER A 134 4.09 12.32 -14.12
CA SER A 134 3.13 11.37 -13.52
C SER A 134 1.70 11.62 -14.03
N ARG A 135 1.28 12.88 -14.13
CA ARG A 135 -0.03 13.24 -14.71
C ARG A 135 -0.17 12.80 -16.17
N LEU A 136 0.86 12.98 -16.99
CA LEU A 136 0.84 12.55 -18.37
C LEU A 136 0.83 11.03 -18.51
N GLN A 137 1.65 10.34 -17.72
CA GLN A 137 1.79 8.90 -17.75
C GLN A 137 0.52 8.18 -17.28
N PHE A 138 -0.08 8.66 -16.19
CA PHE A 138 -1.25 8.03 -15.55
C PHE A 138 -2.55 8.79 -15.82
N ARG A 139 -2.62 9.60 -16.89
CA ARG A 139 -3.87 10.24 -17.32
C ARG A 139 -4.90 9.14 -17.65
N GLY A 140 -6.10 9.28 -17.10
CA GLY A 140 -7.16 8.31 -17.29
C GLY A 140 -7.01 7.02 -16.47
N VAL A 141 -6.16 7.00 -15.44
CA VAL A 141 -6.05 5.87 -14.50
C VAL A 141 -7.38 5.59 -13.77
N ASP A 142 -8.24 6.59 -13.63
CA ASP A 142 -9.58 6.44 -13.07
C ASP A 142 -10.56 5.70 -14.01
N GLU A 143 -10.28 5.62 -15.32
CA GLU A 143 -11.11 4.89 -16.29
C GLU A 143 -11.12 3.38 -15.98
N GLY A 144 -10.04 2.84 -15.42
CA GLY A 144 -9.96 1.46 -14.95
C GLY A 144 -10.72 1.17 -13.65
N MET A 145 -11.13 2.21 -12.92
CA MET A 145 -11.92 2.07 -11.70
C MET A 145 -13.41 1.96 -12.00
N SER A 146 -14.12 1.07 -11.29
CA SER A 146 -15.57 0.94 -11.46
C SER A 146 -16.29 2.25 -11.12
N PRO A 147 -17.47 2.54 -11.75
CA PRO A 147 -18.25 3.74 -11.43
C PRO A 147 -18.57 3.87 -9.93
N ALA A 148 -18.80 2.77 -9.23
CA ALA A 148 -19.05 2.76 -7.79
C ALA A 148 -17.82 3.26 -7.01
N ARG A 149 -16.63 2.79 -7.36
CA ARG A 149 -15.38 3.23 -6.72
C ARG A 149 -15.10 4.71 -6.96
N ARG A 150 -15.30 5.18 -8.20
CA ARG A 150 -15.15 6.61 -8.53
C ARG A 150 -16.09 7.50 -7.71
N ARG A 151 -17.36 7.08 -7.51
CA ARG A 151 -18.32 7.82 -6.68
C ARG A 151 -17.92 7.80 -5.20
N GLU A 152 -17.46 6.67 -4.69
CA GLU A 152 -16.94 6.58 -3.31
C GLU A 152 -15.76 7.51 -3.07
N ILE A 153 -14.76 7.50 -3.97
CA ILE A 153 -13.60 8.39 -3.88
C ILE A 153 -14.02 9.86 -3.99
N ALA A 154 -15.02 10.18 -4.83
CA ALA A 154 -15.55 11.53 -4.95
C ALA A 154 -16.24 11.99 -3.66
N ALA A 155 -17.00 11.12 -3.01
CA ALA A 155 -17.63 11.41 -1.72
C ALA A 155 -16.58 11.56 -0.60
N GLN A 156 -15.56 10.72 -0.59
CA GLN A 156 -14.42 10.81 0.33
C GLN A 156 -13.68 12.16 0.15
N ALA A 157 -13.38 12.53 -1.10
CA ALA A 157 -12.72 13.80 -1.42
C ALA A 157 -13.55 15.03 -0.99
N ARG A 158 -14.87 14.99 -1.21
CA ARG A 158 -15.78 16.04 -0.74
C ARG A 158 -15.80 16.15 0.78
N ALA A 159 -15.77 15.01 1.47
CA ALA A 159 -15.79 14.92 2.93
C ALA A 159 -14.47 15.35 3.57
N PHE A 160 -13.35 15.27 2.84
CA PHE A 160 -12.02 15.69 3.30
C PHE A 160 -11.89 17.23 3.24
N SER A 161 -12.52 17.90 4.17
CA SER A 161 -12.56 19.37 4.22
C SER A 161 -12.43 19.86 5.69
N PRO A 162 -11.57 20.89 5.94
CA PRO A 162 -10.74 21.61 4.97
C PRO A 162 -9.61 20.74 4.40
N ASP A 163 -9.24 20.94 3.13
CA ASP A 163 -8.16 20.22 2.49
C ASP A 163 -6.84 21.03 2.58
N PRO A 164 -5.86 20.60 3.39
CA PRO A 164 -4.58 21.30 3.52
C PRO A 164 -3.66 21.15 2.30
N PHE A 165 -4.00 20.27 1.35
CA PHE A 165 -3.16 19.92 0.20
C PHE A 165 -3.78 20.30 -1.17
N GLU A 166 -4.91 20.98 -1.19
CA GLU A 166 -5.62 21.36 -2.43
C GLU A 166 -4.75 22.15 -3.41
N SER A 167 -3.84 22.97 -2.88
CA SER A 167 -2.91 23.78 -3.70
C SER A 167 -1.90 22.93 -4.50
N PHE A 168 -1.69 21.66 -4.13
CA PHE A 168 -0.77 20.77 -4.81
C PHE A 168 -1.43 20.04 -6.00
N LEU A 169 -2.63 19.51 -5.78
CA LEU A 169 -3.45 18.83 -6.77
C LEU A 169 -4.91 18.84 -6.27
N PRO A 170 -5.92 19.05 -7.14
CA PRO A 170 -7.32 18.97 -6.74
C PRO A 170 -7.62 17.67 -5.98
N THR A 171 -8.36 17.76 -4.87
CA THR A 171 -8.56 16.67 -3.90
C THR A 171 -8.95 15.35 -4.55
N TYR A 172 -9.96 15.34 -5.42
CA TYR A 172 -10.41 14.12 -6.10
C TYR A 172 -9.31 13.52 -6.99
N HIS A 173 -8.66 14.33 -7.81
CA HIS A 173 -7.55 13.89 -8.69
C HIS A 173 -6.40 13.29 -7.86
N ARG A 174 -6.04 13.94 -6.76
CA ARG A 174 -5.03 13.47 -5.83
C ARG A 174 -5.40 12.12 -5.19
N PHE A 175 -6.66 11.97 -4.78
CA PHE A 175 -7.14 10.72 -4.21
C PHE A 175 -7.14 9.58 -5.24
N ILE A 176 -7.49 9.83 -6.50
CA ILE A 176 -7.34 8.83 -7.57
C ILE A 176 -5.88 8.34 -7.67
N PHE A 177 -4.90 9.24 -7.60
CA PHE A 177 -3.48 8.85 -7.63
C PHE A 177 -3.07 8.07 -6.37
N LEU A 178 -3.56 8.46 -5.19
CA LEU A 178 -3.29 7.73 -3.95
C LEU A 178 -3.90 6.31 -3.97
N GLN A 179 -5.07 6.13 -4.57
CA GLN A 179 -5.66 4.80 -4.78
C GLN A 179 -4.84 3.93 -5.75
N SER A 180 -4.11 4.55 -6.66
CA SER A 180 -3.28 3.86 -7.65
C SER A 180 -1.80 3.79 -7.22
N LEU A 181 -1.46 4.25 -6.01
CA LEU A 181 -0.06 4.37 -5.55
C LEU A 181 0.69 3.04 -5.58
N TYR A 182 0.00 1.92 -5.29
CA TYR A 182 0.57 0.58 -5.36
C TYR A 182 1.05 0.26 -6.79
N ASP A 183 0.21 0.51 -7.79
CA ASP A 183 0.50 0.25 -9.20
C ASP A 183 1.54 1.23 -9.73
N ILE A 184 1.43 2.52 -9.36
CA ILE A 184 2.41 3.55 -9.70
C ILE A 184 3.80 3.17 -9.15
N ALA A 185 3.88 2.75 -7.88
CA ALA A 185 5.15 2.36 -7.28
C ALA A 185 5.77 1.14 -7.99
N LEU A 186 4.98 0.13 -8.33
CA LEU A 186 5.45 -1.05 -9.06
C LEU A 186 5.82 -0.77 -10.53
N SER A 187 5.33 0.32 -11.11
CA SER A 187 5.69 0.74 -12.46
C SER A 187 7.14 1.24 -12.56
N PHE A 188 7.78 1.60 -11.45
CA PHE A 188 9.19 2.00 -11.43
C PHE A 188 10.09 0.80 -11.14
N GLU A 189 10.94 0.42 -12.08
CA GLU A 189 11.83 -0.76 -11.96
C GLU A 189 12.75 -0.75 -10.74
N ARG A 190 13.09 0.42 -10.25
CA ARG A 190 13.99 0.64 -9.11
C ARG A 190 13.27 0.99 -7.81
N SER A 191 11.95 0.76 -7.74
CA SER A 191 11.22 1.01 -6.52
C SER A 191 11.54 -0.05 -5.46
N PRO A 192 12.14 0.32 -4.34
CA PRO A 192 12.45 -0.60 -3.25
C PRO A 192 11.25 -0.94 -2.37
N LEU A 193 10.14 -0.31 -2.63
CA LEU A 193 9.11 -0.04 -1.63
C LEU A 193 8.25 -1.25 -1.23
N LEU A 194 8.26 -2.37 -1.96
CA LEU A 194 7.35 -3.49 -1.70
C LEU A 194 8.11 -4.81 -1.55
N GLY A 195 8.21 -5.30 -0.32
CA GLY A 195 8.53 -6.67 0.02
C GLY A 195 7.32 -7.34 0.66
N CYS A 196 7.18 -8.65 0.53
CA CYS A 196 6.14 -9.39 1.22
C CYS A 196 6.58 -10.82 1.45
N THR A 197 6.12 -11.40 2.54
CA THR A 197 6.23 -12.84 2.81
C THR A 197 4.86 -13.32 3.24
N SER A 198 4.37 -14.40 2.63
CA SER A 198 3.09 -15.01 3.02
C SER A 198 3.17 -16.52 2.94
N PHE A 199 2.30 -17.17 3.69
CA PHE A 199 2.11 -18.61 3.57
C PHE A 199 0.68 -19.00 3.96
N ALA A 200 0.22 -20.10 3.36
CA ALA A 200 -1.04 -20.73 3.72
C ALA A 200 -0.78 -22.04 4.46
N LEU A 201 -1.66 -22.35 5.42
CA LEU A 201 -1.69 -23.61 6.16
C LEU A 201 -3.08 -24.24 6.00
N THR A 202 -3.09 -25.51 5.52
CA THR A 202 -4.33 -26.30 5.35
C THR A 202 -4.08 -27.77 5.71
N ASP A 203 -5.04 -28.63 5.52
CA ASP A 203 -4.88 -30.09 5.68
C ASP A 203 -4.28 -30.51 7.03
N GLY A 204 -4.71 -29.85 8.14
CA GLY A 204 -4.24 -30.16 9.48
C GLY A 204 -2.88 -29.52 9.86
N ALA A 205 -2.33 -28.64 9.03
CA ALA A 205 -1.12 -27.91 9.37
C ALA A 205 -1.34 -26.86 10.47
N PHE A 206 -2.56 -26.35 10.63
CA PHE A 206 -2.98 -25.44 11.71
C PHE A 206 -3.94 -26.15 12.68
N GLU A 207 -4.02 -25.63 13.91
CA GLU A 207 -4.89 -26.16 14.97
C GLU A 207 -6.36 -26.25 14.54
N GLY A 208 -7.08 -27.22 15.05
CA GLY A 208 -8.47 -27.47 14.66
C GLY A 208 -8.65 -27.91 13.22
N GLY A 209 -7.58 -28.09 12.43
CA GLY A 209 -7.65 -28.39 11.01
C GLY A 209 -8.09 -27.20 10.16
N HIS A 210 -8.04 -25.99 10.71
CA HIS A 210 -8.46 -24.77 10.04
C HIS A 210 -7.54 -24.39 8.88
N ALA A 211 -8.08 -23.64 7.92
CA ALA A 211 -7.35 -23.04 6.82
C ALA A 211 -6.93 -21.61 7.21
N VAL A 212 -5.63 -21.32 7.09
CA VAL A 212 -5.04 -20.06 7.52
C VAL A 212 -4.19 -19.45 6.41
N LEU A 213 -4.24 -18.14 6.30
CA LEU A 213 -3.34 -17.32 5.47
C LEU A 213 -2.61 -16.32 6.37
N ALA A 214 -1.28 -16.38 6.37
CA ALA A 214 -0.42 -15.50 7.16
C ALA A 214 0.45 -14.63 6.26
N ARG A 215 0.71 -13.36 6.67
CA ARG A 215 1.42 -12.39 5.84
C ARG A 215 2.18 -11.34 6.63
N ASN A 216 3.38 -10.96 6.12
CA ASN A 216 4.08 -9.70 6.37
C ASN A 216 3.97 -8.81 5.12
N PHE A 217 3.61 -7.56 5.29
CA PHE A 217 3.61 -6.54 4.24
C PHE A 217 4.71 -5.51 4.53
N ASP A 218 5.79 -5.60 3.77
CA ASP A 218 6.93 -4.72 3.91
C ASP A 218 6.77 -3.53 2.96
N PHE A 219 6.73 -2.33 3.53
CA PHE A 219 6.57 -1.09 2.79
C PHE A 219 7.38 0.02 3.46
N GLU A 220 8.54 0.34 2.87
CA GLU A 220 9.49 1.29 3.44
C GLU A 220 9.09 2.76 3.20
N ALA A 221 7.87 3.14 3.56
CA ALA A 221 7.37 4.51 3.41
C ALA A 221 7.30 5.27 4.75
N GLY A 222 8.06 4.81 5.74
CA GLY A 222 8.18 5.42 7.05
C GLY A 222 7.21 4.88 8.11
N PRO A 223 7.46 5.20 9.40
CA PRO A 223 6.76 4.62 10.55
C PRO A 223 5.26 4.92 10.58
N VAL A 224 4.81 6.00 9.93
CA VAL A 224 3.39 6.38 9.88
C VAL A 224 2.48 5.26 9.34
N PHE A 225 3.00 4.44 8.43
CA PHE A 225 2.23 3.32 7.88
C PHE A 225 2.17 2.12 8.80
N ASP A 226 3.13 1.97 9.72
CA ASP A 226 3.04 0.99 10.79
C ASP A 226 2.11 1.46 11.92
N GLU A 227 2.22 2.72 12.33
CA GLU A 227 1.42 3.30 13.42
C GLU A 227 -0.02 3.62 13.03
N GLY A 228 -0.24 4.04 11.78
CA GLY A 228 -1.52 4.50 11.26
C GLY A 228 -2.35 3.44 10.55
N LYS A 229 -2.01 2.14 10.65
CA LYS A 229 -2.82 1.08 10.04
C LYS A 229 -4.18 0.91 10.70
N ALA A 230 -5.15 0.45 9.92
CA ALA A 230 -6.51 0.20 10.35
C ALA A 230 -7.03 -1.14 9.85
N VAL A 231 -7.95 -1.73 10.60
CA VAL A 231 -8.83 -2.81 10.15
C VAL A 231 -10.15 -2.18 9.74
N PHE A 232 -10.41 -2.16 8.44
CA PHE A 232 -11.66 -1.67 7.86
C PHE A 232 -12.67 -2.81 7.77
N LEU A 233 -13.83 -2.63 8.37
CA LEU A 233 -15.01 -3.50 8.30
C LEU A 233 -15.99 -2.87 7.31
N VAL A 234 -16.01 -3.36 6.08
CA VAL A 234 -16.77 -2.74 4.99
C VAL A 234 -18.07 -3.49 4.73
N HIS A 235 -19.19 -2.79 4.81
CA HIS A 235 -20.56 -3.28 4.58
C HIS A 235 -21.19 -2.50 3.41
N GLU A 236 -20.70 -2.74 2.19
CA GLU A 236 -21.26 -2.12 1.00
C GLU A 236 -22.56 -2.82 0.58
N GLU A 237 -23.60 -2.04 0.25
CA GLU A 237 -24.89 -2.58 -0.18
C GLU A 237 -24.76 -3.54 -1.35
N GLY A 238 -25.42 -4.70 -1.24
CA GLY A 238 -25.40 -5.74 -2.27
C GLY A 238 -24.08 -6.48 -2.44
N ARG A 239 -23.17 -6.37 -1.45
CA ARG A 239 -21.86 -7.02 -1.42
C ARG A 239 -21.70 -7.94 -0.22
N ILE A 240 -20.75 -8.84 -0.30
CA ILE A 240 -20.30 -9.63 0.85
C ILE A 240 -19.53 -8.70 1.77
N PRO A 241 -19.88 -8.56 3.06
CA PRO A 241 -19.09 -7.81 4.01
C PRO A 241 -17.69 -8.39 4.15
N TYR A 242 -16.70 -7.52 4.35
CA TYR A 242 -15.31 -7.96 4.49
C TYR A 242 -14.52 -7.06 5.44
N ALA A 243 -13.42 -7.62 5.96
CA ALA A 243 -12.38 -6.85 6.62
C ALA A 243 -11.14 -6.73 5.73
N SER A 244 -10.52 -5.55 5.73
CA SER A 244 -9.21 -5.33 5.12
C SER A 244 -8.27 -4.60 6.07
N ILE A 245 -6.98 -4.92 5.99
CA ILE A 245 -5.94 -4.18 6.69
C ILE A 245 -5.35 -3.19 5.70
N ALA A 246 -5.52 -1.91 6.02
CA ALA A 246 -5.17 -0.81 5.14
C ALA A 246 -4.86 0.48 5.94
N TRP A 247 -4.84 1.61 5.28
CA TRP A 247 -4.56 2.91 5.91
C TRP A 247 -5.69 3.89 5.63
N PRO A 248 -5.99 4.80 6.57
CA PRO A 248 -6.90 5.91 6.33
C PRO A 248 -6.55 6.65 5.03
N GLY A 249 -7.55 6.75 4.15
CA GLY A 249 -7.41 7.28 2.79
C GLY A 249 -7.44 6.22 1.70
N LEU A 250 -7.02 4.98 1.95
CA LEU A 250 -7.07 3.89 0.96
C LEU A 250 -8.46 3.23 0.91
N VAL A 251 -9.08 3.27 -0.26
CA VAL A 251 -10.40 2.67 -0.53
C VAL A 251 -10.29 1.19 -0.95
N GLY A 252 -9.13 0.78 -1.45
CA GLY A 252 -8.85 -0.59 -1.89
C GLY A 252 -8.42 -1.55 -0.77
N ALA A 253 -7.98 -2.75 -1.14
CA ALA A 253 -7.48 -3.76 -0.22
C ALA A 253 -6.14 -4.34 -0.70
N VAL A 254 -5.23 -4.63 0.25
CA VAL A 254 -3.96 -5.35 -0.01
C VAL A 254 -3.87 -6.65 0.78
N SER A 255 -4.61 -6.75 1.88
CA SER A 255 -4.82 -7.94 2.71
C SER A 255 -6.25 -7.89 3.22
N GLY A 256 -6.96 -9.00 3.22
CA GLY A 256 -8.32 -9.02 3.78
C GLY A 256 -8.98 -10.38 3.74
N MET A 257 -10.10 -10.46 4.44
CA MET A 257 -10.96 -11.64 4.51
C MET A 257 -12.42 -11.22 4.56
N ASN A 258 -13.27 -11.90 3.82
CA ASN A 258 -14.71 -11.63 3.82
C ASN A 258 -15.50 -12.52 4.79
N ALA A 259 -16.79 -12.22 4.93
CA ALA A 259 -17.69 -12.94 5.84
C ALA A 259 -17.90 -14.42 5.47
N GLU A 260 -17.59 -14.82 4.23
CA GLU A 260 -17.62 -16.22 3.78
C GLU A 260 -16.31 -16.98 4.09
N GLY A 261 -15.29 -16.29 4.64
CA GLY A 261 -14.00 -16.87 4.95
C GLY A 261 -13.05 -16.96 3.74
N LEU A 262 -13.30 -16.20 2.65
CA LEU A 262 -12.32 -16.03 1.60
C LEU A 262 -11.28 -14.99 2.05
N ALA A 263 -10.05 -15.44 2.28
CA ALA A 263 -8.90 -14.61 2.62
C ALA A 263 -8.01 -14.41 1.39
N LEU A 264 -7.44 -13.21 1.25
CA LEU A 264 -6.49 -12.89 0.19
C LEU A 264 -5.40 -11.90 0.64
N VAL A 265 -4.25 -12.02 -0.03
CA VAL A 265 -3.16 -11.05 0.04
C VAL A 265 -2.56 -10.84 -1.35
N VAL A 266 -2.10 -9.61 -1.63
CA VAL A 266 -1.40 -9.30 -2.87
C VAL A 266 0.07 -9.02 -2.61
N HIS A 267 0.94 -9.54 -3.46
CA HIS A 267 2.38 -9.30 -3.48
C HIS A 267 2.78 -8.57 -4.76
N GLY A 268 3.67 -7.60 -4.64
CA GLY A 268 4.36 -7.07 -5.81
C GLY A 268 5.26 -8.13 -6.43
N GLY A 269 5.26 -8.16 -7.76
CA GLY A 269 6.16 -8.95 -8.57
C GLY A 269 6.57 -8.15 -9.80
N ARG A 270 7.55 -8.61 -10.56
CA ARG A 270 7.96 -7.94 -11.80
C ARG A 270 8.16 -8.96 -12.91
N ALA A 271 7.28 -8.88 -13.89
CA ALA A 271 7.35 -9.53 -15.17
C ALA A 271 6.64 -8.59 -16.16
N ARG A 272 6.92 -8.69 -17.45
CA ARG A 272 6.32 -7.84 -18.47
C ARG A 272 6.44 -6.32 -18.20
N GLU A 273 6.17 -5.51 -19.21
CA GLU A 273 6.12 -4.05 -19.06
C GLU A 273 4.87 -3.64 -18.28
N PRO A 274 4.98 -2.67 -17.36
CA PRO A 274 3.82 -2.05 -16.74
C PRO A 274 3.00 -1.29 -17.77
N GLU A 275 1.67 -1.28 -17.59
CA GLU A 275 0.77 -0.48 -18.37
C GLU A 275 0.21 0.70 -17.55
N SER A 276 -0.07 1.81 -18.23
CA SER A 276 -0.63 3.00 -17.58
C SER A 276 -2.16 2.96 -17.45
N ARG A 277 -2.79 1.92 -17.97
CA ARG A 277 -4.23 1.69 -17.97
C ARG A 277 -4.53 0.29 -17.49
N GLY A 278 -5.67 0.11 -16.85
CA GLY A 278 -6.13 -1.13 -16.26
C GLY A 278 -6.81 -0.86 -14.93
N GLU A 279 -7.30 -1.89 -14.26
CA GLU A 279 -7.87 -1.74 -12.94
C GLU A 279 -6.74 -1.74 -11.90
N PRO A 280 -6.63 -0.70 -11.03
CA PRO A 280 -5.65 -0.71 -9.94
C PRO A 280 -5.82 -1.94 -9.06
N VAL A 281 -4.71 -2.59 -8.74
CA VAL A 281 -4.72 -3.90 -8.08
C VAL A 281 -5.47 -3.90 -6.75
N VAL A 282 -5.38 -2.82 -5.98
CA VAL A 282 -6.08 -2.69 -4.69
C VAL A 282 -7.62 -2.68 -4.85
N HIS A 283 -8.13 -2.19 -5.98
CA HIS A 283 -9.56 -2.21 -6.29
C HIS A 283 -9.99 -3.59 -6.78
N THR A 284 -9.18 -4.26 -7.60
CA THR A 284 -9.42 -5.66 -7.97
C THR A 284 -9.52 -6.55 -6.74
N MET A 285 -8.61 -6.40 -5.76
CA MET A 285 -8.66 -7.16 -4.49
C MET A 285 -9.95 -6.88 -3.73
N ARG A 286 -10.38 -5.62 -3.65
CA ARG A 286 -11.65 -5.25 -3.03
C ARG A 286 -12.86 -5.86 -3.72
N GLU A 287 -12.89 -5.84 -5.06
CA GLU A 287 -13.99 -6.47 -5.83
C GLU A 287 -14.03 -8.00 -5.61
N VAL A 288 -12.88 -8.64 -5.48
CA VAL A 288 -12.81 -10.07 -5.11
C VAL A 288 -13.41 -10.30 -3.74
N LEU A 289 -12.99 -9.55 -2.70
CA LEU A 289 -13.52 -9.69 -1.34
C LEU A 289 -15.02 -9.44 -1.27
N GLY A 290 -15.51 -8.43 -1.96
CA GLY A 290 -16.93 -8.05 -1.92
C GLY A 290 -17.86 -8.95 -2.76
N ARG A 291 -17.33 -9.89 -3.58
CA ARG A 291 -18.16 -10.64 -4.51
C ARG A 291 -17.89 -12.13 -4.60
N ALA A 292 -16.72 -12.61 -4.21
CA ALA A 292 -16.36 -14.02 -4.29
C ALA A 292 -16.54 -14.71 -2.95
N ARG A 293 -17.14 -15.90 -2.95
CA ARG A 293 -17.35 -16.69 -1.74
C ARG A 293 -16.23 -17.68 -1.46
N ALA A 294 -15.53 -18.10 -2.53
CA ALA A 294 -14.51 -19.12 -2.47
C ALA A 294 -13.44 -18.89 -3.54
N VAL A 295 -12.33 -19.62 -3.43
CA VAL A 295 -11.18 -19.52 -4.34
C VAL A 295 -11.57 -19.60 -5.83
N PRO A 296 -12.45 -20.52 -6.31
CA PRO A 296 -12.79 -20.56 -7.74
C PRO A 296 -13.46 -19.28 -8.25
N GLU A 297 -14.39 -18.70 -7.45
CA GLU A 297 -15.04 -17.44 -7.83
C GLU A 297 -14.05 -16.26 -7.81
N ALA A 298 -13.12 -16.27 -6.86
CA ALA A 298 -12.04 -15.28 -6.78
C ALA A 298 -11.14 -15.33 -8.02
N LEU A 299 -10.72 -16.52 -8.44
CA LEU A 299 -9.89 -16.72 -9.63
C LEU A 299 -10.61 -16.22 -10.89
N SER A 300 -11.90 -16.55 -11.07
CA SER A 300 -12.68 -16.06 -12.22
C SER A 300 -12.74 -14.53 -12.26
N ARG A 301 -12.83 -13.84 -11.11
CA ARG A 301 -12.82 -12.37 -11.06
C ARG A 301 -11.45 -11.79 -11.35
N LEU A 302 -10.39 -12.40 -10.83
CA LEU A 302 -9.03 -12.01 -11.14
C LEU A 302 -8.76 -12.12 -12.65
N GLU A 303 -9.19 -13.20 -13.28
CA GLU A 303 -9.01 -13.42 -14.72
C GLU A 303 -9.74 -12.38 -15.58
N ALA A 304 -10.89 -11.91 -15.13
CA ALA A 304 -11.70 -10.91 -15.85
C ALA A 304 -11.14 -9.47 -15.75
N ALA A 305 -10.27 -9.18 -14.77
CA ALA A 305 -9.70 -7.84 -14.58
C ALA A 305 -8.37 -7.71 -15.32
N GLU A 306 -8.11 -6.55 -15.92
CA GLU A 306 -6.85 -6.27 -16.62
C GLU A 306 -5.84 -5.62 -15.66
N PRO A 307 -4.69 -6.26 -15.36
CA PRO A 307 -3.71 -5.71 -14.44
C PRO A 307 -2.88 -4.60 -15.08
N MET A 308 -2.64 -3.51 -14.35
CA MET A 308 -1.68 -2.47 -14.75
C MET A 308 -0.23 -2.90 -14.53
N VAL A 309 0.02 -3.72 -13.50
CA VAL A 309 1.34 -4.14 -13.08
C VAL A 309 1.36 -5.62 -12.75
N SER A 310 2.55 -6.20 -12.84
CA SER A 310 2.77 -7.60 -12.44
C SER A 310 2.61 -7.77 -10.94
N HIS A 311 1.83 -8.77 -10.52
CA HIS A 311 1.60 -9.07 -9.13
C HIS A 311 1.19 -10.53 -8.90
N LEU A 312 1.28 -10.98 -7.66
CA LEU A 312 0.87 -12.31 -7.24
C LEU A 312 -0.23 -12.17 -6.18
N VAL A 313 -1.23 -13.04 -6.23
CA VAL A 313 -2.33 -13.07 -5.25
C VAL A 313 -2.40 -14.45 -4.63
N MET A 314 -2.22 -14.55 -3.31
CA MET A 314 -2.52 -15.78 -2.59
C MET A 314 -3.94 -15.72 -2.06
N LEU A 315 -4.67 -16.80 -2.28
CA LEU A 315 -6.08 -16.98 -1.92
C LEU A 315 -6.21 -18.22 -1.05
N VAL A 316 -6.99 -18.11 0.02
CA VAL A 316 -7.40 -19.24 0.87
C VAL A 316 -8.88 -19.11 1.17
N ASP A 317 -9.66 -20.19 1.10
CA ASP A 317 -11.07 -20.18 1.52
C ASP A 317 -11.30 -21.05 2.75
N ALA A 318 -12.47 -20.88 3.37
CA ALA A 318 -12.88 -21.63 4.55
C ALA A 318 -12.91 -23.16 4.35
N GLY A 319 -13.02 -23.62 3.10
CA GLY A 319 -12.97 -25.04 2.74
C GLY A 319 -11.54 -25.59 2.57
N GLY A 320 -10.50 -24.77 2.79
CA GLY A 320 -9.10 -25.18 2.72
C GLY A 320 -8.51 -25.18 1.30
N LYS A 321 -9.20 -24.63 0.30
CA LYS A 321 -8.60 -24.45 -1.03
C LYS A 321 -7.60 -23.31 -0.99
N VAL A 322 -6.42 -23.57 -1.58
CA VAL A 322 -5.34 -22.58 -1.72
C VAL A 322 -5.00 -22.41 -3.19
N ALA A 323 -4.83 -21.17 -3.62
CA ALA A 323 -4.32 -20.84 -4.93
C ALA A 323 -3.39 -19.62 -4.88
N VAL A 324 -2.37 -19.63 -5.73
CA VAL A 324 -1.55 -18.46 -6.04
C VAL A 324 -1.80 -18.09 -7.49
N ALA A 325 -2.40 -16.93 -7.73
CA ALA A 325 -2.59 -16.37 -9.06
C ALA A 325 -1.41 -15.45 -9.40
N GLU A 326 -0.71 -15.77 -10.48
CA GLU A 326 0.39 -14.99 -11.04
C GLU A 326 -0.14 -14.19 -12.22
N ARG A 327 -0.03 -12.85 -12.14
CA ARG A 327 -0.65 -11.94 -13.09
C ARG A 327 0.35 -10.89 -13.58
N ALA A 328 0.33 -10.64 -14.89
CA ALA A 328 1.12 -9.58 -15.52
C ALA A 328 0.38 -9.00 -16.71
N PRO A 329 0.59 -7.71 -17.06
CA PRO A 329 -0.02 -7.08 -18.22
C PRO A 329 0.27 -7.87 -19.49
N GLY A 330 -0.74 -8.03 -20.36
CA GLY A 330 -0.62 -8.71 -21.64
C GLY A 330 -0.25 -10.20 -21.57
N ALA A 331 -0.33 -10.85 -20.40
CA ALA A 331 -0.07 -12.28 -20.22
C ALA A 331 -1.28 -12.99 -19.62
N PRO A 332 -1.56 -14.25 -20.03
CA PRO A 332 -2.57 -15.06 -19.36
C PRO A 332 -2.26 -15.24 -17.90
N MET A 333 -3.29 -15.19 -17.04
CA MET A 333 -3.14 -15.50 -15.63
C MET A 333 -2.70 -16.96 -15.47
N HIS A 334 -1.65 -17.17 -14.65
CA HIS A 334 -1.24 -18.51 -14.26
C HIS A 334 -1.67 -18.79 -12.83
N VAL A 335 -2.21 -19.99 -12.58
CA VAL A 335 -2.70 -20.39 -11.25
C VAL A 335 -1.93 -21.60 -10.75
N ARG A 336 -1.29 -21.46 -9.59
CA ARG A 336 -0.70 -22.58 -8.85
C ARG A 336 -1.64 -22.97 -7.70
N HIS A 337 -2.13 -24.19 -7.71
CA HIS A 337 -2.90 -24.73 -6.58
C HIS A 337 -1.95 -25.35 -5.55
N GLY A 338 -2.24 -25.12 -4.27
CA GLY A 338 -1.44 -25.63 -3.16
C GLY A 338 -2.27 -26.41 -2.14
N ARG A 339 -1.59 -27.16 -1.27
CA ARG A 339 -2.15 -27.90 -0.14
C ARG A 339 -1.14 -27.95 1.00
N GLY A 340 -1.63 -28.10 2.22
CA GLY A 340 -0.77 -28.17 3.38
C GLY A 340 -0.09 -26.83 3.69
N LYS A 341 1.20 -26.74 3.46
CA LYS A 341 2.02 -25.57 3.75
C LYS A 341 2.50 -24.94 2.44
N VAL A 342 1.95 -23.76 2.08
CA VAL A 342 2.18 -23.13 0.76
C VAL A 342 2.85 -21.78 0.97
N PRO A 343 4.12 -21.60 0.61
CA PRO A 343 4.85 -20.34 0.73
C PRO A 343 4.64 -19.42 -0.48
N LEU A 344 4.82 -18.10 -0.25
CA LEU A 344 4.86 -17.06 -1.30
C LEU A 344 5.78 -15.91 -0.89
N THR A 345 6.63 -15.48 -1.82
CA THR A 345 7.41 -14.23 -1.75
C THR A 345 7.15 -13.36 -2.98
N ASN A 346 8.11 -12.59 -3.48
CA ASN A 346 7.89 -11.58 -4.51
C ASN A 346 8.41 -11.97 -5.92
N HIS A 347 8.45 -13.26 -6.27
CA HIS A 347 8.87 -13.72 -7.59
C HIS A 347 7.88 -14.70 -8.19
N PHE A 348 7.84 -14.76 -9.52
CA PHE A 348 7.02 -15.68 -10.29
C PHE A 348 7.67 -17.06 -10.32
N GLU A 349 6.89 -18.10 -10.16
CA GLU A 349 7.35 -19.50 -10.19
C GLU A 349 6.70 -20.28 -11.35
N GLY A 350 5.71 -19.70 -12.05
CA GLY A 350 5.04 -20.28 -13.21
C GLY A 350 5.72 -19.90 -14.53
N PRO A 351 4.95 -19.78 -15.63
CA PRO A 351 5.50 -19.50 -16.97
C PRO A 351 6.34 -18.21 -17.08
N LEU A 352 6.08 -17.22 -16.18
CA LEU A 352 6.83 -15.98 -16.12
C LEU A 352 8.09 -16.06 -15.23
N ALA A 353 8.43 -17.22 -14.69
CA ALA A 353 9.66 -17.41 -13.90
C ALA A 353 10.93 -17.04 -14.68
N ALA A 354 10.96 -17.35 -15.99
CA ALA A 354 12.09 -17.02 -16.85
C ALA A 354 12.05 -15.60 -17.45
N ASP A 355 11.06 -14.79 -17.11
CA ASP A 355 11.02 -13.39 -17.57
C ASP A 355 12.23 -12.61 -17.03
N PRO A 356 12.95 -11.83 -17.87
CA PRO A 356 14.16 -11.14 -17.45
C PRO A 356 13.97 -10.21 -16.25
N ARG A 357 12.76 -9.63 -16.09
CA ARG A 357 12.43 -8.76 -14.93
C ARG A 357 12.27 -9.59 -13.66
N ASN A 358 11.66 -10.77 -13.74
CA ASN A 358 11.56 -11.69 -12.61
C ASN A 358 12.94 -12.19 -12.17
N LEU A 359 13.77 -12.65 -13.10
CA LEU A 359 15.14 -13.10 -12.81
C LEU A 359 15.97 -11.98 -12.15
N ARG A 360 15.76 -10.72 -12.55
CA ARG A 360 16.40 -9.58 -11.92
C ARG A 360 15.92 -9.35 -10.48
N VAL A 361 14.64 -9.51 -10.21
CA VAL A 361 14.08 -9.45 -8.85
C VAL A 361 14.69 -10.54 -7.97
N GLU A 362 14.79 -11.76 -8.46
CA GLU A 362 15.41 -12.87 -7.72
C GLU A 362 16.90 -12.63 -7.43
N ALA A 363 17.65 -12.10 -8.39
CA ALA A 363 19.08 -11.87 -8.26
C ALA A 363 19.42 -10.65 -7.40
N ALA A 364 18.59 -9.59 -7.42
CA ALA A 364 18.91 -8.28 -6.85
C ALA A 364 18.12 -7.93 -5.58
N THR A 365 17.21 -8.80 -5.11
CA THR A 365 16.40 -8.53 -3.92
C THR A 365 16.43 -9.68 -2.92
N SER A 366 15.85 -9.45 -1.76
CA SER A 366 15.75 -10.48 -0.70
C SER A 366 14.67 -11.54 -0.94
N THR A 367 13.99 -11.55 -2.09
CA THR A 367 12.85 -12.46 -2.32
C THR A 367 13.27 -13.93 -2.24
N HIS A 368 14.38 -14.30 -2.88
CA HIS A 368 14.87 -15.68 -2.87
C HIS A 368 15.43 -16.12 -1.50
N PRO A 369 16.31 -15.36 -0.82
CA PRO A 369 16.73 -15.67 0.55
C PRO A 369 15.56 -15.85 1.52
N ARG A 370 14.54 -14.98 1.49
CA ARG A 370 13.33 -15.11 2.31
C ARG A 370 12.54 -16.37 1.97
N ARG A 371 12.45 -16.76 0.68
CA ARG A 371 11.77 -17.98 0.28
C ARG A 371 12.47 -19.23 0.82
N VAL A 372 13.78 -19.32 0.71
CA VAL A 372 14.56 -20.44 1.25
C VAL A 372 14.39 -20.55 2.77
N ARG A 373 14.40 -19.40 3.48
CA ARG A 373 14.16 -19.39 4.93
C ARG A 373 12.74 -19.82 5.27
N LEU A 374 11.75 -19.31 4.55
CA LEU A 374 10.34 -19.64 4.75
C LEU A 374 10.07 -21.14 4.53
N ASP A 375 10.64 -21.73 3.49
CA ASP A 375 10.52 -23.17 3.22
C ASP A 375 11.02 -24.01 4.40
N THR A 376 12.16 -23.61 5.02
CA THR A 376 12.71 -24.25 6.22
C THR A 376 11.76 -24.09 7.40
N LEU A 377 11.30 -22.87 7.68
CA LEU A 377 10.39 -22.61 8.81
C LEU A 377 9.08 -23.39 8.67
N LEU A 378 8.53 -23.45 7.46
CA LEU A 378 7.32 -24.23 7.22
C LEU A 378 7.53 -25.74 7.35
N ALA A 379 8.70 -26.26 6.95
CA ALA A 379 9.05 -27.67 7.16
C ALA A 379 9.09 -28.00 8.67
N ASP A 380 9.69 -27.13 9.46
CA ASP A 380 9.87 -27.29 10.91
C ASP A 380 8.58 -27.02 11.73
N LEU A 381 7.60 -26.30 11.15
CA LEU A 381 6.35 -25.98 11.83
C LEU A 381 5.58 -27.28 12.12
N PRO A 382 5.15 -27.55 13.36
CA PRO A 382 4.44 -28.80 13.71
C PRO A 382 3.08 -28.89 13.00
N ALA A 383 2.58 -30.10 12.81
CA ALA A 383 1.17 -30.28 12.45
C ALA A 383 0.29 -29.76 13.58
N GLY A 384 -0.83 -29.12 13.23
CA GLY A 384 -1.71 -28.48 14.21
C GLY A 384 -1.05 -27.26 14.89
N ALA A 385 -0.18 -26.53 14.18
CA ALA A 385 0.49 -25.35 14.70
C ALA A 385 -0.51 -24.32 15.26
N SER A 386 -0.22 -23.75 16.43
CA SER A 386 -1.04 -22.69 17.02
C SER A 386 -0.81 -21.33 16.35
N VAL A 387 -1.67 -20.37 16.65
CA VAL A 387 -1.49 -18.99 16.15
C VAL A 387 -0.17 -18.38 16.62
N GLU A 388 0.30 -18.67 17.83
CA GLU A 388 1.58 -18.21 18.35
C GLU A 388 2.76 -18.76 17.53
N ALA A 389 2.68 -20.04 17.13
CA ALA A 389 3.70 -20.65 16.27
C ALA A 389 3.73 -20.01 14.88
N VAL A 390 2.56 -19.69 14.32
CA VAL A 390 2.43 -18.96 13.04
C VAL A 390 3.00 -17.55 13.15
N VAL A 391 2.67 -16.82 14.21
CA VAL A 391 3.23 -15.49 14.49
C VAL A 391 4.74 -15.58 14.71
N GLY A 392 5.22 -16.63 15.38
CA GLY A 392 6.66 -16.91 15.54
C GLY A 392 7.37 -17.05 14.20
N ALA A 393 6.79 -17.75 13.23
CA ALA A 393 7.33 -17.86 11.88
C ALA A 393 7.36 -16.51 11.13
N LEU A 394 6.33 -15.67 11.30
CA LEU A 394 6.30 -14.32 10.74
C LEU A 394 7.36 -13.40 11.37
N ARG A 395 7.70 -13.59 12.65
CA ARG A 395 8.70 -12.83 13.43
C ARG A 395 10.13 -13.36 13.27
N ASP A 396 10.36 -14.33 12.40
CA ASP A 396 11.70 -14.92 12.25
C ASP A 396 12.70 -13.91 11.68
N LYS A 397 13.81 -13.74 12.42
CA LYS A 397 14.90 -12.81 12.10
C LYS A 397 16.16 -13.53 11.60
N GLY A 398 16.06 -14.84 11.36
CA GLY A 398 17.12 -15.67 10.81
C GLY A 398 17.21 -15.62 9.28
N GLY A 399 18.38 -15.96 8.76
CA GLY A 399 18.62 -16.09 7.33
C GLY A 399 18.43 -17.51 6.79
N PRO A 400 18.71 -17.73 5.49
CA PRO A 400 18.76 -19.06 4.89
C PRO A 400 19.63 -20.02 5.71
N GLY A 401 19.15 -21.27 5.87
CA GLY A 401 19.83 -22.28 6.68
C GLY A 401 19.92 -21.98 8.17
N GLY A 402 19.14 -21.04 8.69
CA GLY A 402 19.18 -20.63 10.11
C GLY A 402 20.35 -19.70 10.45
N ALA A 403 21.00 -19.09 9.46
CA ALA A 403 22.09 -18.15 9.70
C ALA A 403 21.65 -16.98 10.59
N ALA A 404 22.49 -16.62 11.58
CA ALA A 404 22.28 -15.43 12.38
C ALA A 404 22.46 -14.18 11.51
N LEU A 405 21.49 -13.29 11.53
CA LEU A 405 21.52 -12.02 10.82
C LEU A 405 21.47 -10.85 11.81
N PRO A 406 22.04 -9.70 11.48
CA PRO A 406 21.80 -8.46 12.21
C PRO A 406 20.30 -8.11 12.19
N LEU A 407 19.81 -7.41 13.22
CA LEU A 407 18.45 -6.86 13.21
C LEU A 407 18.28 -5.89 12.03
N GLY A 408 17.13 -5.97 11.37
CA GLY A 408 16.83 -5.17 10.18
C GLY A 408 17.40 -5.71 8.87
N ASP A 409 18.02 -6.91 8.87
CA ASP A 409 18.50 -7.52 7.63
C ASP A 409 17.31 -7.96 6.74
N ARG A 410 17.27 -7.47 5.50
CA ARG A 410 16.15 -7.73 4.57
C ARG A 410 16.01 -9.18 4.11
N ARG A 411 17.01 -10.03 4.36
CA ARG A 411 16.96 -11.46 4.07
C ARG A 411 16.17 -12.25 5.10
N ALA A 412 15.87 -11.64 6.27
CA ALA A 412 14.98 -12.21 7.27
C ALA A 412 13.50 -12.11 6.84
N ILE A 413 12.64 -12.95 7.40
CA ILE A 413 11.19 -12.84 7.25
C ILE A 413 10.69 -11.56 7.94
N ASP A 414 11.19 -11.27 9.13
CA ASP A 414 10.97 -10.01 9.85
C ASP A 414 12.22 -9.14 9.79
N ALA A 415 12.27 -8.26 8.81
CA ALA A 415 13.32 -7.26 8.66
C ALA A 415 13.03 -5.95 9.41
N LEU A 416 12.04 -5.91 10.31
CA LEU A 416 11.58 -4.72 11.04
C LEU A 416 11.22 -3.54 10.11
N ILE A 417 10.60 -3.84 8.96
CA ILE A 417 10.12 -2.86 7.97
C ILE A 417 8.64 -3.05 7.62
N ALA A 418 8.03 -4.13 8.11
CA ALA A 418 6.63 -4.40 7.82
C ALA A 418 5.72 -3.32 8.40
N THR A 419 4.82 -2.81 7.57
CA THR A 419 3.80 -1.84 7.98
C THR A 419 2.57 -2.50 8.55
N HIS A 420 2.32 -3.77 8.20
CA HIS A 420 1.41 -4.64 8.92
C HIS A 420 1.79 -6.11 8.74
N ALA A 421 1.41 -6.92 9.72
CA ALA A 421 1.35 -8.36 9.58
C ALA A 421 -0.02 -8.84 10.02
N VAL A 422 -0.49 -9.92 9.40
CA VAL A 422 -1.79 -10.51 9.70
C VAL A 422 -1.76 -12.03 9.61
N VAL A 423 -2.45 -12.68 10.53
CA VAL A 423 -2.85 -14.10 10.45
C VAL A 423 -4.36 -14.12 10.27
N MET A 424 -4.85 -14.75 9.23
CA MET A 424 -6.26 -14.85 8.84
C MET A 424 -6.70 -16.30 8.91
N ASP A 425 -7.47 -16.65 9.92
CA ASP A 425 -8.13 -17.95 10.00
C ASP A 425 -9.42 -17.89 9.17
N ALA A 426 -9.37 -18.44 7.98
CA ALA A 426 -10.47 -18.46 7.02
C ALA A 426 -11.65 -19.30 7.53
N THR A 427 -11.39 -20.38 8.24
CA THR A 427 -12.40 -21.28 8.77
C THR A 427 -13.16 -20.66 9.95
N ALA A 428 -12.43 -20.09 10.93
CA ALA A 428 -13.03 -19.43 12.09
C ALA A 428 -13.46 -17.99 11.83
N ARG A 429 -13.05 -17.39 10.70
CA ARG A 429 -13.25 -15.96 10.39
C ARG A 429 -12.69 -15.05 11.47
N THR A 430 -11.43 -15.28 11.81
CA THR A 430 -10.71 -14.52 12.83
C THR A 430 -9.44 -13.93 12.24
N LEU A 431 -9.13 -12.67 12.57
CA LEU A 431 -7.86 -12.04 12.25
C LEU A 431 -7.04 -11.81 13.50
N TRP A 432 -5.72 -11.92 13.37
CA TRP A 432 -4.74 -11.37 14.31
C TRP A 432 -3.86 -10.39 13.56
N VAL A 433 -3.86 -9.11 13.97
CA VAL A 433 -3.17 -8.02 13.29
C VAL A 433 -2.11 -7.42 14.20
N SER A 434 -0.88 -7.26 13.71
CA SER A 434 0.20 -6.62 14.46
C SER A 434 -0.14 -5.16 14.79
N GLU A 435 0.03 -4.75 16.07
CA GLU A 435 -0.27 -3.38 16.50
C GLU A 435 0.95 -2.42 16.48
N GLY A 436 2.11 -2.92 16.06
CA GLY A 436 3.36 -2.16 16.04
C GLY A 436 4.10 -2.17 17.40
N PRO A 437 5.41 -1.87 17.41
CA PRO A 437 6.20 -1.53 16.22
C PRO A 437 6.44 -2.75 15.32
N HIS A 438 6.17 -2.60 14.06
CA HIS A 438 6.28 -3.64 13.03
C HIS A 438 5.58 -4.95 13.46
N LEU A 439 6.30 -6.08 13.52
CA LEU A 439 5.80 -7.34 14.02
C LEU A 439 6.11 -7.57 15.51
N ALA A 440 6.94 -6.71 16.12
CA ALA A 440 7.37 -6.89 17.49
C ALA A 440 6.23 -6.62 18.50
N GLY A 441 5.27 -5.74 18.19
CA GLY A 441 4.09 -5.52 19.03
C GLY A 441 3.15 -6.73 19.08
N ARG A 442 2.12 -6.68 19.93
CA ARG A 442 1.11 -7.75 20.03
C ARG A 442 0.40 -7.94 18.71
N PHE A 443 -0.15 -9.15 18.49
CA PHE A 443 -1.11 -9.39 17.41
C PHE A 443 -2.51 -9.42 17.98
N VAL A 444 -3.27 -8.36 17.74
CA VAL A 444 -4.61 -8.13 18.27
C VAL A 444 -5.64 -8.94 17.49
N ARG A 445 -6.52 -9.64 18.21
CA ARG A 445 -7.59 -10.48 17.65
C ARG A 445 -8.81 -9.65 17.23
N PHE A 446 -9.32 -9.95 16.04
CA PHE A 446 -10.57 -9.44 15.48
C PHE A 446 -11.46 -10.63 15.11
N ASP A 447 -12.57 -10.78 15.78
CA ASP A 447 -13.58 -11.82 15.49
C ASP A 447 -14.53 -11.32 14.40
N LEU A 448 -14.25 -11.69 13.14
CA LEU A 448 -15.01 -11.19 12.00
C LEU A 448 -16.43 -11.79 11.95
N ALA A 449 -16.64 -12.98 12.49
CA ALA A 449 -18.00 -13.54 12.57
C ALA A 449 -18.92 -12.63 13.36
N ARG A 450 -18.39 -11.97 14.40
CA ARG A 450 -19.10 -10.98 15.22
C ARG A 450 -19.05 -9.58 14.63
N LEU A 451 -17.86 -9.11 14.24
CA LEU A 451 -17.64 -7.71 13.81
C LEU A 451 -18.30 -7.38 12.46
N LEU A 452 -18.48 -8.39 11.59
CA LEU A 452 -19.18 -8.24 10.31
C LEU A 452 -20.69 -8.55 10.43
N ASP A 453 -21.21 -8.86 11.62
CA ASP A 453 -22.65 -8.95 11.84
C ASP A 453 -23.27 -7.54 11.70
N PRO A 454 -24.32 -7.37 10.87
CA PRO A 454 -25.03 -6.09 10.77
C PRO A 454 -25.59 -5.60 12.11
N ALA A 455 -25.92 -6.48 13.03
CA ALA A 455 -26.45 -6.14 14.36
C ALA A 455 -25.37 -5.78 15.38
N TYR A 456 -24.08 -5.88 15.03
CA TYR A 456 -23.00 -5.54 15.95
C TYR A 456 -23.02 -4.05 16.35
N ASP A 457 -23.09 -3.79 17.66
CA ASP A 457 -22.99 -2.45 18.24
C ASP A 457 -21.63 -2.29 18.96
N PRO A 458 -20.75 -1.38 18.50
CA PRO A 458 -19.48 -1.13 19.16
C PRO A 458 -19.60 -0.57 20.57
N ARG A 459 -20.73 0.07 20.92
CA ARG A 459 -20.98 0.64 22.26
C ARG A 459 -21.22 -0.44 23.32
N ALA A 460 -21.74 -1.61 22.89
CA ALA A 460 -21.97 -2.75 23.74
C ALA A 460 -20.76 -3.68 23.89
N ASP A 461 -19.68 -3.43 23.14
CA ASP A 461 -18.50 -4.29 23.14
C ASP A 461 -17.50 -3.87 24.22
N ALA A 462 -17.68 -4.44 25.42
CA ALA A 462 -16.76 -4.29 26.56
C ALA A 462 -15.77 -5.47 26.71
N ALA A 463 -15.68 -6.36 25.69
CA ALA A 463 -14.83 -7.53 25.77
C ALA A 463 -13.32 -7.12 25.85
N PRO A 464 -12.53 -7.79 26.70
CA PRO A 464 -11.09 -7.60 26.73
C PRO A 464 -10.46 -7.82 25.34
N VAL A 465 -9.43 -7.04 25.03
CA VAL A 465 -8.68 -7.20 23.78
C VAL A 465 -7.79 -8.44 23.90
N GLU A 466 -8.17 -9.52 23.21
CA GLU A 466 -7.34 -10.72 23.10
C GLU A 466 -6.20 -10.45 22.10
N ALA A 467 -5.00 -10.96 22.40
CA ALA A 467 -3.84 -10.80 21.54
C ALA A 467 -2.80 -11.89 21.78
N VAL A 468 -2.05 -12.25 20.73
CA VAL A 468 -0.76 -12.94 20.86
C VAL A 468 0.23 -11.95 21.48
N PRO A 469 1.02 -12.34 22.48
CA PRO A 469 1.98 -11.45 23.16
C PRO A 469 3.00 -10.81 22.22
N GLU A 470 3.60 -9.74 22.70
CA GLU A 470 4.69 -9.06 22.00
C GLU A 470 5.95 -9.93 21.88
N ASP A 471 6.80 -9.60 20.91
CA ASP A 471 8.08 -10.26 20.70
C ASP A 471 9.03 -9.96 21.86
N PRO A 472 9.73 -10.97 22.42
CA PRO A 472 10.74 -10.77 23.48
C PRO A 472 11.83 -9.76 23.15
N ILE A 473 12.04 -9.42 21.87
CA ILE A 473 12.99 -8.38 21.44
C ILE A 473 12.69 -7.01 22.07
N LEU A 474 11.42 -6.71 22.37
CA LEU A 474 11.02 -5.46 23.03
C LEU A 474 11.47 -5.48 24.49
N ALA A 475 11.14 -6.53 25.22
CA ALA A 475 11.50 -6.66 26.64
C ALA A 475 13.02 -6.79 26.88
N SER A 476 13.77 -7.34 25.91
CA SER A 476 15.22 -7.44 25.98
C SER A 476 15.95 -6.10 25.77
N GLY A 477 15.27 -5.07 25.28
CA GLY A 477 15.86 -3.80 24.89
C GLY A 477 16.67 -3.83 23.59
N ALA A 478 16.70 -4.97 22.88
CA ALA A 478 17.44 -5.10 21.63
C ALA A 478 16.82 -4.25 20.51
N TYR A 479 15.48 -4.15 20.46
CA TYR A 479 14.78 -3.26 19.54
C TYR A 479 15.16 -1.79 19.76
N ASP A 480 15.12 -1.31 21.01
CA ASP A 480 15.48 0.06 21.34
C ASP A 480 16.97 0.36 21.02
N ALA A 481 17.85 -0.61 21.24
CA ALA A 481 19.25 -0.47 20.87
C ALA A 481 19.43 -0.34 19.35
N TRP A 482 18.69 -1.12 18.57
CA TRP A 482 18.68 -1.04 17.10
C TRP A 482 18.13 0.30 16.61
N VAL A 483 17.04 0.81 17.19
CA VAL A 483 16.48 2.14 16.86
C VAL A 483 17.47 3.26 17.18
N ARG A 484 18.13 3.21 18.36
CA ARG A 484 19.18 4.19 18.75
C ARG A 484 20.40 4.15 17.81
N ALA A 485 20.70 3.03 17.19
CA ALA A 485 21.74 2.89 16.18
C ALA A 485 21.33 3.44 14.80
N GLY A 486 20.14 4.04 14.68
CA GLY A 486 19.62 4.58 13.44
C GLY A 486 18.81 3.59 12.61
N ALA A 487 18.33 2.51 13.23
CA ALA A 487 17.52 1.46 12.60
C ALA A 487 18.14 0.94 11.28
N PRO A 488 19.39 0.48 11.26
CA PRO A 488 20.07 0.11 10.03
C PRO A 488 19.42 -1.12 9.39
N HIS A 489 19.09 -1.02 8.11
CA HIS A 489 18.65 -2.16 7.31
C HIS A 489 19.84 -2.70 6.50
N GLY A 490 20.35 -3.86 6.95
CA GLY A 490 21.36 -4.64 6.26
C GLY A 490 20.76 -5.60 5.22
N GLY A 491 21.63 -6.44 4.65
CA GLY A 491 21.23 -7.29 3.53
C GLY A 491 21.07 -6.47 2.26
N GLU A 492 20.98 -7.12 1.12
CA GLU A 492 20.77 -6.42 -0.13
C GLU A 492 19.40 -5.74 -0.10
N GLY A 493 19.44 -4.42 0.05
CA GLY A 493 18.33 -3.59 -0.29
C GLY A 493 18.18 -3.62 -1.80
N PRO A 494 17.09 -3.12 -2.36
CA PRO A 494 16.96 -2.87 -3.77
C PRO A 494 17.86 -1.70 -4.18
N VAL A 495 19.14 -1.89 -4.04
CA VAL A 495 20.15 -1.17 -4.78
C VAL A 495 19.84 -1.49 -6.23
N GLY A 496 19.67 -0.46 -7.03
CA GLY A 496 19.18 -0.59 -8.40
C GLY A 496 19.75 -1.81 -9.08
N ALA A 497 18.86 -2.64 -9.61
CA ALA A 497 19.26 -3.86 -10.30
C ALA A 497 20.39 -3.54 -11.28
N PRO A 498 21.41 -4.38 -11.41
CA PRO A 498 22.45 -4.17 -12.40
C PRO A 498 21.79 -4.04 -13.78
N PRO A 499 22.30 -3.18 -14.67
CA PRO A 499 21.77 -3.06 -16.03
C PRO A 499 21.75 -4.41 -16.72
N LEU A 500 20.73 -4.63 -17.55
CA LEU A 500 20.66 -5.84 -18.37
C LEU A 500 21.96 -5.97 -19.22
N PRO A 501 22.41 -7.17 -19.55
CA PRO A 501 23.61 -7.40 -20.38
C PRO A 501 23.60 -6.61 -21.69
N ASP A 502 22.43 -6.29 -22.23
CA ASP A 502 22.24 -5.60 -23.50
C ASP A 502 22.27 -4.05 -23.39
N GLU A 503 22.37 -3.50 -22.17
CA GLU A 503 22.45 -2.05 -21.94
C GLU A 503 23.89 -1.52 -21.77
N ARG A 504 24.91 -2.35 -22.15
CA ARG A 504 26.32 -1.94 -22.17
C ARG A 504 26.83 -1.70 -23.58
#